data_f30ae1e8c34c78436bbca7b73187f17f
#
_entry.id   f30ae1e8c34c78436bbca7b73187f17f
#
_cell.length_a   1.000
_cell.length_b   1.000
_cell.length_c   1.000
_cell.angle_alpha   90.00
_cell.angle_beta   90.00
_cell.angle_gamma   90.00
#
_symmetry.space_group_name_H-M   'P 1'
#
loop_
_entity.id
_entity.type
_entity.pdbx_description
1 polymer ?
#
loop_
_entity_poly.entity_id
_entity_poly.type
_entity_poly.pdbx_seq_one_letter_code
_entity_poly.pdbx_strand_id
1 'polypeptide(L)'
;MAIKIVQNVNRISPTVSVAATSNPIALKSGYIRVAAGLTAVYVETGGDPVVTTNSFYISPYGNEVLKERLAKQQIAGITTGTSTVITFRENAGNPFLVGDYVTIENAQPTGINTVHQLITAATDSSITISANTSSIAGIITTTGSTVSRSVKVAALADSAATNISITEIVQLVSE
;
A
#
# COMPACT_ATOMS: atom_id res chain seq x y z
N MET A 1 -2.70 0.92 -26.13
CA MET A 1 -2.70 0.26 -24.83
C MET A 1 -3.75 0.92 -23.94
N ALA A 2 -4.75 0.19 -23.47
CA ALA A 2 -5.79 0.74 -22.63
C ALA A 2 -5.39 0.62 -21.16
N ILE A 3 -5.64 1.67 -20.38
CA ILE A 3 -5.39 1.73 -18.93
C ILE A 3 -6.75 1.82 -18.25
N LYS A 4 -7.02 0.94 -17.29
CA LYS A 4 -8.21 1.02 -16.43
C LYS A 4 -7.80 1.49 -15.04
N ILE A 5 -8.49 2.50 -14.53
CA ILE A 5 -8.34 2.97 -13.14
C ILE A 5 -9.00 1.95 -12.21
N VAL A 6 -8.25 1.46 -11.22
CA VAL A 6 -8.75 0.56 -10.18
C VAL A 6 -9.26 1.34 -8.98
N GLN A 7 -8.51 2.35 -8.57
CA GLN A 7 -8.94 3.30 -7.54
C GLN A 7 -8.20 4.63 -7.71
N ASN A 8 -8.91 5.73 -7.46
CA ASN A 8 -8.29 7.05 -7.30
C ASN A 8 -7.69 7.11 -5.90
N VAL A 9 -6.39 7.34 -5.84
CA VAL A 9 -5.72 7.25 -4.58
C VAL A 9 -5.58 8.61 -3.91
N ASN A 10 -4.92 9.55 -4.50
CA ASN A 10 -4.68 10.83 -3.84
C ASN A 10 -4.12 11.90 -4.77
N ARG A 11 -4.32 13.16 -4.35
CA ARG A 11 -3.47 14.28 -4.74
C ARG A 11 -2.60 14.66 -3.55
N ILE A 12 -1.31 14.84 -3.79
CA ILE A 12 -0.36 15.39 -2.83
C ILE A 12 0.34 16.60 -3.43
N SER A 13 0.80 17.51 -2.58
CA SER A 13 1.38 18.79 -3.00
C SER A 13 2.77 18.95 -2.39
N PRO A 14 3.81 18.31 -2.97
CA PRO A 14 5.17 18.46 -2.49
C PRO A 14 5.72 19.86 -2.79
N THR A 15 6.67 20.30 -1.96
CA THR A 15 7.50 21.49 -2.20
C THR A 15 8.95 21.08 -2.42
N VAL A 16 9.82 22.03 -2.74
CA VAL A 16 11.25 21.80 -2.98
C VAL A 16 12.00 21.33 -1.72
N SER A 17 11.52 21.75 -0.55
CA SER A 17 12.16 21.46 0.73
C SER A 17 11.38 20.49 1.61
N VAL A 18 10.13 20.20 1.26
CA VAL A 18 9.26 19.33 2.06
C VAL A 18 8.60 18.29 1.16
N ALA A 19 8.95 17.05 1.39
CA ALA A 19 8.29 15.92 0.74
C ALA A 19 6.84 15.81 1.20
N ALA A 20 5.96 15.45 0.27
CA ALA A 20 4.58 15.05 0.57
C ALA A 20 4.41 13.55 0.37
N THR A 21 3.65 12.92 1.24
CA THR A 21 3.40 11.48 1.18
C THR A 21 1.90 11.22 1.06
N SER A 22 1.54 10.26 0.22
CA SER A 22 0.15 9.85 0.00
C SER A 22 -0.43 9.13 1.23
N ASN A 23 -1.75 9.03 1.29
CA ASN A 23 -2.38 8.02 2.13
C ASN A 23 -1.97 6.60 1.67
N PRO A 24 -2.04 5.60 2.55
CA PRO A 24 -1.75 4.22 2.19
C PRO A 24 -2.68 3.70 1.07
N ILE A 25 -2.09 2.91 0.17
CA ILE A 25 -2.75 2.26 -0.95
C ILE A 25 -2.68 0.75 -0.72
N ALA A 26 -3.81 0.12 -0.41
CA ALA A 26 -3.92 -1.35 -0.39
C ALA A 26 -3.89 -1.85 -1.84
N LEU A 27 -2.82 -2.54 -2.23
CA LEU A 27 -2.58 -2.92 -3.62
C LEU A 27 -3.60 -3.95 -4.13
N LYS A 28 -4.22 -3.65 -5.27
CA LYS A 28 -5.14 -4.53 -6.00
C LYS A 28 -4.59 -4.98 -7.35
N SER A 29 -3.69 -4.20 -7.95
CA SER A 29 -3.12 -4.46 -9.27
C SER A 29 -1.59 -4.47 -9.31
N GLY A 30 -0.94 -3.87 -8.33
CA GLY A 30 0.51 -3.70 -8.29
C GLY A 30 1.06 -2.65 -9.28
N TYR A 31 0.22 -1.83 -9.90
CA TYR A 31 0.64 -0.75 -10.79
C TYR A 31 0.11 0.59 -10.30
N ILE A 32 1.02 1.54 -10.05
CA ILE A 32 0.71 2.88 -9.59
C ILE A 32 1.14 3.87 -10.66
N ARG A 33 0.19 4.61 -11.21
CA ARG A 33 0.47 5.74 -12.10
C ARG A 33 0.64 7.00 -11.26
N VAL A 34 1.75 7.67 -11.45
CA VAL A 34 2.05 8.98 -10.88
C VAL A 34 2.13 10.00 -12.00
N ALA A 35 1.35 11.07 -11.90
CA ALA A 35 1.35 12.15 -12.88
C ALA A 35 1.82 13.45 -12.21
N ALA A 36 2.90 14.04 -12.72
CA ALA A 36 3.45 15.30 -12.28
C ALA A 36 2.62 16.48 -12.82
N GLY A 37 2.54 17.57 -12.05
CA GLY A 37 1.91 18.82 -12.45
C GLY A 37 2.87 19.76 -13.19
N LEU A 38 2.90 21.02 -12.76
CA LEU A 38 3.63 22.11 -13.42
C LEU A 38 5.15 21.96 -13.39
N THR A 39 5.69 21.32 -12.36
CA THR A 39 7.14 21.13 -12.19
C THR A 39 7.49 19.66 -12.10
N ALA A 40 8.75 19.34 -12.35
CA ALA A 40 9.26 18.00 -12.16
C ALA A 40 9.23 17.58 -10.69
N VAL A 41 9.17 16.26 -10.47
CA VAL A 41 9.16 15.68 -9.14
C VAL A 41 10.07 14.46 -9.06
N TYR A 42 10.68 14.28 -7.90
CA TYR A 42 11.30 13.02 -7.50
C TYR A 42 10.27 12.19 -6.75
N VAL A 43 10.21 10.90 -7.01
CA VAL A 43 9.18 10.00 -6.46
C VAL A 43 9.82 8.74 -5.91
N GLU A 44 9.31 8.28 -4.76
CA GLU A 44 9.67 7.00 -4.17
C GLU A 44 8.39 6.27 -3.74
N THR A 45 8.38 4.94 -3.86
CA THR A 45 7.25 4.09 -3.42
C THR A 45 7.72 3.05 -2.42
N GLY A 46 6.85 2.66 -1.50
CA GLY A 46 7.18 1.64 -0.51
C GLY A 46 6.27 1.66 0.70
N GLY A 47 6.62 0.90 1.71
CA GLY A 47 5.89 0.89 2.97
C GLY A 47 6.03 2.22 3.72
N ASP A 48 7.26 2.70 3.86
CA ASP A 48 7.58 4.00 4.47
C ASP A 48 8.63 4.71 3.59
N PRO A 49 8.22 5.26 2.42
CA PRO A 49 9.14 5.79 1.43
C PRO A 49 9.77 7.11 1.88
N VAL A 50 11.09 7.20 1.74
CA VAL A 50 11.86 8.42 1.95
C VAL A 50 12.38 8.91 0.60
N VAL A 51 11.78 9.96 0.07
CA VAL A 51 12.15 10.54 -1.22
C VAL A 51 13.33 11.52 -1.08
N THR A 52 14.24 11.46 -2.03
CA THR A 52 15.39 12.36 -2.16
C THR A 52 15.54 12.80 -3.61
N THR A 53 16.47 13.71 -3.91
CA THR A 53 16.83 14.10 -5.27
C THR A 53 17.50 12.98 -6.09
N ASN A 54 17.80 11.85 -5.48
CA ASN A 54 18.28 10.63 -6.15
C ASN A 54 17.17 9.61 -6.45
N SER A 55 15.93 9.91 -6.02
CA SER A 55 14.76 9.06 -6.30
C SER A 55 14.32 9.21 -7.76
N PHE A 56 13.32 8.43 -8.17
CA PHE A 56 12.86 8.39 -9.55
C PHE A 56 12.32 9.76 -10.01
N TYR A 57 12.85 10.29 -11.11
CA TYR A 57 12.50 11.60 -11.63
C TYR A 57 11.37 11.54 -12.66
N ILE A 58 10.36 12.37 -12.49
CA ILE A 58 9.26 12.57 -13.45
C ILE A 58 9.30 14.02 -13.93
N SER A 59 9.39 14.21 -15.24
CA SER A 59 9.43 15.54 -15.87
C SER A 59 8.11 16.32 -15.65
N PRO A 60 8.13 17.67 -15.83
CA PRO A 60 6.90 18.47 -15.77
C PRO A 60 5.84 17.92 -16.74
N TYR A 61 4.59 17.86 -16.26
CA TYR A 61 3.44 17.26 -16.97
C TYR A 61 3.64 15.79 -17.40
N GLY A 62 4.74 15.16 -16.99
CA GLY A 62 5.01 13.76 -17.24
C GLY A 62 4.14 12.84 -16.39
N ASN A 63 4.04 11.60 -16.81
CA ASN A 63 3.42 10.56 -16.02
C ASN A 63 4.17 9.23 -16.21
N GLU A 64 4.30 8.50 -15.11
CA GLU A 64 4.99 7.21 -15.08
C GLU A 64 4.16 6.17 -14.36
N VAL A 65 4.40 4.92 -14.72
CA VAL A 65 3.77 3.77 -14.10
C VAL A 65 4.82 2.99 -13.33
N LEU A 66 4.70 3.03 -12.01
CA LEU A 66 5.57 2.32 -11.10
C LEU A 66 4.98 0.94 -10.80
N LYS A 67 5.83 -0.10 -10.84
CA LYS A 67 5.41 -1.47 -10.55
C LYS A 67 5.78 -1.81 -9.12
N GLU A 68 4.77 -2.24 -8.35
CA GLU A 68 4.92 -2.74 -7.00
C GLU A 68 4.64 -4.24 -6.92
N ARG A 69 5.30 -4.92 -5.98
CA ARG A 69 5.01 -6.32 -5.71
C ARG A 69 3.60 -6.46 -5.14
N LEU A 70 2.75 -7.16 -5.87
CA LEU A 70 1.41 -7.49 -5.39
C LEU A 70 1.50 -8.68 -4.44
N ALA A 71 0.94 -8.51 -3.24
CA ALA A 71 0.71 -9.59 -2.30
C ALA A 71 -0.67 -9.41 -1.67
N LYS A 72 -1.50 -10.43 -1.81
CA LYS A 72 -2.85 -10.49 -1.25
C LYS A 72 -3.18 -11.91 -0.88
N GLN A 73 -3.86 -12.10 0.28
CA GLN A 73 -4.27 -13.42 0.75
C GLN A 73 -5.60 -13.35 1.51
N GLN A 74 -6.37 -14.43 1.46
CA GLN A 74 -7.54 -14.60 2.31
C GLN A 74 -7.10 -14.96 3.74
N ILE A 75 -7.80 -14.41 4.71
CA ILE A 75 -7.55 -14.63 6.13
C ILE A 75 -8.36 -15.84 6.58
N ALA A 76 -7.70 -16.82 7.19
CA ALA A 76 -8.34 -17.96 7.83
C ALA A 76 -8.65 -17.70 9.32
N GLY A 77 -7.75 -17.00 10.01
CA GLY A 77 -7.92 -16.66 11.42
C GLY A 77 -7.14 -15.41 11.81
N ILE A 78 -7.58 -14.75 12.87
CA ILE A 78 -6.90 -13.63 13.49
C ILE A 78 -6.84 -13.85 14.99
N THR A 79 -5.64 -13.75 15.56
CA THR A 79 -5.44 -13.75 17.02
C THR A 79 -5.12 -12.32 17.46
N THR A 80 -5.96 -11.78 18.32
CA THR A 80 -5.81 -10.43 18.89
C THR A 80 -4.75 -10.41 19.99
N GLY A 81 -4.11 -9.26 20.17
CA GLY A 81 -3.08 -9.05 21.19
C GLY A 81 -2.44 -7.69 21.04
N THR A 82 -1.36 -7.44 21.79
CA THR A 82 -0.50 -6.26 21.60
C THR A 82 0.17 -6.24 20.24
N SER A 83 0.33 -7.41 19.63
CA SER A 83 0.58 -7.63 18.20
C SER A 83 -0.48 -8.58 17.67
N THR A 84 -0.97 -8.35 16.47
CA THR A 84 -2.03 -9.15 15.85
C THR A 84 -1.39 -10.23 14.97
N VAL A 85 -1.81 -11.48 15.16
CA VAL A 85 -1.38 -12.60 14.30
C VAL A 85 -2.50 -12.93 13.31
N ILE A 86 -2.14 -12.96 12.03
CA ILE A 86 -3.04 -13.33 10.92
C ILE A 86 -2.60 -14.69 10.40
N THR A 87 -3.49 -15.66 10.37
CA THR A 87 -3.24 -16.99 9.83
C THR A 87 -3.92 -17.17 8.48
N PHE A 88 -3.26 -17.89 7.59
CA PHE A 88 -3.75 -18.25 6.27
C PHE A 88 -4.26 -19.69 6.23
N ARG A 89 -5.01 -20.03 5.19
CA ARG A 89 -5.43 -21.40 4.99
C ARG A 89 -4.22 -22.31 4.82
N GLU A 90 -4.34 -23.52 5.31
CA GLU A 90 -3.33 -24.55 5.10
C GLU A 90 -3.03 -24.72 3.60
N ASN A 91 -1.74 -24.83 3.26
CA ASN A 91 -1.23 -24.93 1.88
C ASN A 91 -1.53 -23.72 0.95
N ALA A 92 -2.03 -22.61 1.47
CA ALA A 92 -2.24 -21.41 0.66
C ALA A 92 -0.93 -20.63 0.39
N GLY A 93 0.10 -20.87 1.18
CA GLY A 93 1.37 -20.14 1.16
C GLY A 93 1.26 -18.73 1.73
N ASN A 94 2.40 -18.13 2.00
CA ASN A 94 2.49 -16.76 2.50
C ASN A 94 3.23 -15.88 1.48
N PRO A 95 2.53 -14.94 0.80
CA PRO A 95 3.16 -14.04 -0.16
C PRO A 95 3.83 -12.81 0.47
N PHE A 96 3.77 -12.66 1.79
CA PHE A 96 4.25 -11.48 2.50
C PHE A 96 5.65 -11.70 3.10
N LEU A 97 6.39 -10.60 3.26
CA LEU A 97 7.72 -10.58 3.85
C LEU A 97 7.72 -9.73 5.12
N VAL A 98 8.63 -10.02 6.04
CA VAL A 98 8.93 -9.13 7.17
C VAL A 98 9.40 -7.77 6.60
N GLY A 99 8.87 -6.68 7.14
CA GLY A 99 9.11 -5.33 6.65
C GLY A 99 8.06 -4.83 5.65
N ASP A 100 7.20 -5.70 5.10
CA ASP A 100 6.03 -5.23 4.34
C ASP A 100 5.04 -4.50 5.26
N TYR A 101 4.28 -3.60 4.67
CA TYR A 101 3.09 -3.01 5.29
C TYR A 101 1.84 -3.62 4.68
N VAL A 102 0.83 -3.86 5.49
CA VAL A 102 -0.42 -4.51 5.06
C VAL A 102 -1.66 -3.80 5.59
N THR A 103 -2.75 -3.98 4.85
CA THR A 103 -4.09 -3.52 5.22
C THR A 103 -5.01 -4.74 5.30
N ILE A 104 -5.81 -4.80 6.37
CA ILE A 104 -6.86 -5.82 6.58
C ILE A 104 -8.19 -5.21 6.18
N GLU A 105 -8.97 -5.96 5.39
CA GLU A 105 -10.31 -5.57 4.93
C GLU A 105 -11.33 -6.65 5.22
N ASN A 106 -12.57 -6.24 5.51
CA ASN A 106 -13.75 -7.08 5.66
C ASN A 106 -13.74 -8.09 6.83
N ALA A 107 -12.90 -7.89 7.84
CA ALA A 107 -12.98 -8.66 9.08
C ALA A 107 -14.01 -8.07 10.04
N GLN A 108 -14.57 -8.91 10.93
CA GLN A 108 -15.49 -8.49 11.98
C GLN A 108 -14.96 -8.94 13.35
N PRO A 109 -15.09 -8.11 14.41
CA PRO A 109 -15.61 -6.73 14.40
C PRO A 109 -14.72 -5.77 13.61
N THR A 110 -15.29 -4.67 13.13
CA THR A 110 -14.61 -3.71 12.20
C THR A 110 -13.33 -3.11 12.75
N GLY A 111 -13.15 -3.03 14.07
CA GLY A 111 -11.94 -2.56 14.72
C GLY A 111 -10.67 -3.38 14.39
N ILE A 112 -10.84 -4.59 13.84
CA ILE A 112 -9.73 -5.44 13.36
C ILE A 112 -9.23 -4.98 11.98
N ASN A 113 -10.04 -4.28 11.21
CA ASN A 113 -9.66 -3.76 9.89
C ASN A 113 -8.65 -2.62 10.06
N THR A 114 -7.39 -2.96 10.08
CA THR A 114 -6.27 -2.04 10.24
C THR A 114 -5.69 -1.64 8.91
N VAL A 115 -5.19 -0.42 8.83
CA VAL A 115 -4.59 0.14 7.61
C VAL A 115 -3.10 0.32 7.80
N HIS A 116 -2.32 -0.19 6.85
CA HIS A 116 -0.88 0.08 6.73
C HIS A 116 -0.08 -0.28 7.98
N GLN A 117 -0.19 -1.51 8.41
CA GLN A 117 0.53 -2.04 9.57
C GLN A 117 1.77 -2.81 9.15
N LEU A 118 2.88 -2.57 9.85
CA LEU A 118 4.17 -3.24 9.60
C LEU A 118 4.09 -4.73 9.95
N ILE A 119 4.60 -5.59 9.09
CA ILE A 119 4.82 -7.01 9.40
C ILE A 119 6.14 -7.15 10.17
N THR A 120 6.04 -7.64 11.39
CA THR A 120 7.17 -7.86 12.29
C THR A 120 7.69 -9.28 12.31
N ALA A 121 6.85 -10.26 11.92
CA ALA A 121 7.25 -11.65 11.74
C ALA A 121 6.40 -12.32 10.65
N ALA A 122 6.96 -13.32 9.97
CA ALA A 122 6.28 -14.08 8.93
C ALA A 122 6.74 -15.56 8.99
N THR A 123 5.79 -16.47 8.79
CA THR A 123 5.98 -17.91 8.62
C THR A 123 5.31 -18.36 7.32
N ASP A 124 5.38 -19.62 6.94
CA ASP A 124 4.74 -20.14 5.73
C ASP A 124 3.21 -20.01 5.74
N SER A 125 2.59 -19.91 6.92
CA SER A 125 1.13 -19.87 7.07
C SER A 125 0.59 -18.69 7.87
N SER A 126 1.45 -17.78 8.33
CA SER A 126 1.01 -16.65 9.15
C SER A 126 1.92 -15.43 9.04
N ILE A 127 1.37 -14.28 9.42
CA ILE A 127 2.12 -13.04 9.65
C ILE A 127 1.74 -12.43 11.00
N THR A 128 2.69 -11.74 11.61
CA THR A 128 2.46 -10.92 12.79
C THR A 128 2.60 -9.46 12.38
N ILE A 129 1.60 -8.64 12.71
CA ILE A 129 1.61 -7.20 12.42
C ILE A 129 1.70 -6.37 13.70
N SER A 130 2.17 -5.13 13.57
CA SER A 130 2.36 -4.20 14.69
C SER A 130 1.06 -3.66 15.30
N ALA A 131 -0.10 -3.97 14.71
CA ALA A 131 -1.39 -3.51 15.22
C ALA A 131 -1.72 -4.10 16.59
N ASN A 132 -2.04 -3.22 17.54
CA ASN A 132 -2.56 -3.64 18.84
C ASN A 132 -4.09 -3.78 18.78
N THR A 133 -4.55 -5.01 18.86
CA THR A 133 -5.99 -5.36 18.84
C THR A 133 -6.46 -5.96 20.16
N SER A 134 -5.68 -5.83 21.26
CA SER A 134 -5.97 -6.44 22.56
C SER A 134 -7.27 -5.94 23.21
N SER A 135 -7.72 -4.75 22.84
CA SER A 135 -9.00 -4.17 23.33
C SER A 135 -10.22 -4.66 22.56
N ILE A 136 -10.04 -5.40 21.47
CA ILE A 136 -11.14 -5.88 20.64
C ILE A 136 -11.71 -7.16 21.26
N ALA A 137 -12.96 -7.05 21.75
CA ALA A 137 -13.67 -8.15 22.33
C ALA A 137 -14.69 -8.75 21.34
N GLY A 138 -15.05 -10.02 21.55
CA GLY A 138 -16.07 -10.72 20.78
C GLY A 138 -15.50 -11.78 19.84
N ILE A 139 -16.42 -12.42 19.10
CA ILE A 139 -16.07 -13.46 18.13
C ILE A 139 -15.54 -12.81 16.85
N ILE A 140 -14.32 -13.20 16.46
CA ILE A 140 -13.72 -12.73 15.23
C ILE A 140 -14.24 -13.58 14.07
N THR A 141 -14.82 -12.92 13.08
CA THR A 141 -15.26 -13.54 11.84
C THR A 141 -14.38 -13.08 10.68
N THR A 142 -13.74 -14.04 10.01
CA THR A 142 -12.83 -13.80 8.90
C THR A 142 -13.40 -14.18 7.54
N THR A 143 -14.69 -14.54 7.47
CA THR A 143 -15.34 -14.92 6.21
C THR A 143 -15.31 -13.75 5.22
N GLY A 144 -14.64 -13.95 4.07
CA GLY A 144 -14.45 -12.91 3.05
C GLY A 144 -13.41 -11.86 3.39
N SER A 145 -12.75 -11.96 4.54
CA SER A 145 -11.67 -11.03 4.90
C SER A 145 -10.39 -11.31 4.12
N THR A 146 -9.69 -10.23 3.81
CA THR A 146 -8.43 -10.28 3.07
C THR A 146 -7.39 -9.39 3.73
N VAL A 147 -6.14 -9.77 3.57
CA VAL A 147 -4.98 -8.92 3.84
C VAL A 147 -4.28 -8.65 2.52
N SER A 148 -3.93 -7.39 2.29
CA SER A 148 -3.24 -6.94 1.08
C SER A 148 -2.02 -6.12 1.45
N ARG A 149 -0.91 -6.29 0.70
CA ARG A 149 0.23 -5.39 0.84
C ARG A 149 -0.19 -3.97 0.52
N SER A 150 0.26 -3.03 1.31
CA SER A 150 -0.02 -1.61 1.14
C SER A 150 1.26 -0.81 1.03
N VAL A 151 1.22 0.23 0.21
CA VAL A 151 2.34 1.13 -0.02
C VAL A 151 1.88 2.59 0.07
N LYS A 152 2.84 3.48 0.22
CA LYS A 152 2.68 4.93 0.06
C LYS A 152 3.54 5.40 -1.10
N VAL A 153 3.22 6.57 -1.61
CA VAL A 153 4.03 7.30 -2.58
C VAL A 153 4.49 8.58 -1.92
N ALA A 154 5.80 8.78 -1.80
CA ALA A 154 6.38 10.04 -1.40
C ALA A 154 6.88 10.80 -2.63
N ALA A 155 6.75 12.11 -2.62
CA ALA A 155 7.25 12.97 -3.68
C ALA A 155 7.90 14.24 -3.13
N LEU A 156 8.91 14.73 -3.85
CA LEU A 156 9.63 15.98 -3.60
C LEU A 156 9.65 16.78 -4.91
N ALA A 157 9.28 18.06 -4.86
CA ALA A 157 9.32 18.90 -6.06
C ALA A 157 10.75 19.34 -6.36
N ASP A 158 11.09 19.41 -7.65
CA ASP A 158 12.43 19.80 -8.11
C ASP A 158 12.70 21.30 -7.96
N SER A 159 11.79 22.15 -8.41
CA SER A 159 12.05 23.60 -8.52
C SER A 159 10.98 24.51 -7.92
N ALA A 160 9.74 24.05 -7.80
CA ALA A 160 8.64 24.80 -7.20
C ALA A 160 7.54 23.85 -6.71
N ALA A 161 6.70 24.31 -5.79
CA ALA A 161 5.55 23.53 -5.33
C ALA A 161 4.66 23.10 -6.51
N THR A 162 4.23 21.86 -6.52
CA THR A 162 3.39 21.30 -7.57
C THR A 162 2.35 20.33 -6.99
N ASN A 163 1.35 20.00 -7.79
CA ASN A 163 0.40 18.95 -7.46
C ASN A 163 0.74 17.69 -8.25
N ILE A 164 0.70 16.55 -7.61
CA ILE A 164 0.79 15.26 -8.28
C ILE A 164 -0.48 14.44 -8.06
N SER A 165 -0.84 13.67 -9.08
CA SER A 165 -1.96 12.74 -9.03
C SER A 165 -1.43 11.32 -8.98
N ILE A 166 -1.91 10.55 -8.02
CA ILE A 166 -1.53 9.15 -7.80
C ILE A 166 -2.76 8.29 -8.02
N THR A 167 -2.66 7.29 -8.88
CA THR A 167 -3.78 6.42 -9.27
C THR A 167 -3.32 4.98 -9.39
N GLU A 168 -4.00 4.05 -8.75
CA GLU A 168 -3.78 2.63 -9.04
C GLU A 168 -4.50 2.23 -10.33
N ILE A 169 -3.80 1.55 -11.23
CA ILE A 169 -4.28 1.19 -12.56
C ILE A 169 -4.09 -0.30 -12.84
N VAL A 170 -4.88 -0.85 -13.76
CA VAL A 170 -4.61 -2.12 -14.43
C VAL A 170 -4.21 -1.83 -15.86
N GLN A 171 -3.11 -2.40 -16.29
CA GLN A 171 -2.74 -2.43 -17.72
C GLN A 171 -3.61 -3.49 -18.41
N LEU A 172 -4.48 -3.05 -19.31
CA LEU A 172 -5.18 -3.96 -20.20
C LEU A 172 -4.24 -4.30 -21.35
N VAL A 173 -3.84 -5.56 -21.46
CA VAL A 173 -3.15 -6.06 -22.64
C VAL A 173 -4.18 -6.03 -23.77
N SER A 174 -3.93 -5.29 -24.85
CA SER A 174 -4.70 -5.45 -26.08
C SER A 174 -4.28 -6.79 -26.71
N GLU A 175 -5.22 -7.71 -26.79
CA GLU A 175 -5.09 -8.87 -27.68
C GLU A 175 -4.91 -8.43 -29.13
#